data_a9680dd780663204a6e1ba8bcdd3f963
#
_entry.id   a9680dd780663204a6e1ba8bcdd3f963
#
_cell.length_a   1.000
_cell.length_b   1.000
_cell.length_c   1.000
_cell.angle_alpha   90.00
_cell.angle_beta   90.00
_cell.angle_gamma   90.00
#
_symmetry.space_group_name_H-M   'P 1'
#
loop_
_entity.id
_entity.type
_entity.pdbx_description
1 polymer ?
#
loop_
_entity_poly.entity_id
_entity_poly.type
_entity_poly.pdbx_seq_one_letter_code
_entity_poly.pdbx_strand_id
1 'polypeptide(L)'
;YYTQRNTSSVVAFKVGEDLAATWGEDGVAGDYHFQLTASHSDSPTFKVKAVPELDGAGETLRLNTEAYGGMIDYTWFDRPLALAGRVLVREGDRIESRLLATEREVAIIPSYPYEPWRQRGLCSQPSCRPVPAHQRRRA
;
A
#
# COMPACT_ATOMS: atom_id res chain seq x y z
N TYR A 1 -16.98 -22.61 1.12
CA TYR A 1 -17.26 -21.66 0.02
C TYR A 1 -16.39 -20.44 0.17
N TYR A 2 -16.04 -19.80 -0.94
CA TYR A 2 -15.35 -18.50 -0.92
C TYR A 2 -15.72 -17.68 -2.14
N THR A 3 -15.54 -16.38 -2.02
CA THR A 3 -15.66 -15.43 -3.12
C THR A 3 -14.53 -14.40 -3.03
N GLN A 4 -14.15 -13.87 -4.17
CA GLN A 4 -13.12 -12.83 -4.28
C GLN A 4 -13.68 -11.57 -4.96
N ARG A 5 -13.17 -10.43 -4.55
CA ARG A 5 -13.48 -9.16 -5.19
C ARG A 5 -12.19 -8.40 -5.52
N ASN A 6 -12.05 -8.01 -6.78
CA ASN A 6 -10.94 -7.19 -7.29
C ASN A 6 -9.54 -7.76 -6.98
N THR A 7 -9.42 -9.07 -6.81
CA THR A 7 -8.15 -9.73 -6.43
C THR A 7 -7.50 -9.23 -5.13
N SER A 8 -8.23 -8.43 -4.34
CA SER A 8 -7.74 -7.78 -3.12
C SER A 8 -8.54 -8.15 -1.87
N SER A 9 -9.72 -8.75 -2.03
CA SER A 9 -10.57 -9.14 -0.91
C SER A 9 -11.08 -10.55 -1.09
N VAL A 10 -11.06 -11.33 -0.03
CA VAL A 10 -11.61 -12.70 0.00
C VAL A 10 -12.57 -12.80 1.15
N VAL A 11 -13.74 -13.35 0.87
CA VAL A 11 -14.70 -13.78 1.88
C VAL A 11 -14.82 -15.29 1.79
N ALA A 12 -14.46 -15.97 2.86
CA ALA A 12 -14.63 -17.42 2.98
C ALA A 12 -15.67 -17.72 4.05
N PHE A 13 -16.53 -18.68 3.81
CA PHE A 13 -17.54 -19.06 4.78
C PHE A 13 -17.81 -20.57 4.75
N LYS A 14 -18.25 -21.07 5.88
CA LYS A 14 -18.77 -22.42 6.06
C LYS A 14 -20.19 -22.33 6.62
N VAL A 15 -21.09 -23.07 6.05
CA VAL A 15 -22.43 -23.27 6.61
C VAL A 15 -22.35 -24.39 7.64
N GLY A 16 -22.90 -24.16 8.83
CA GLY A 16 -23.01 -25.21 9.86
C GLY A 16 -23.85 -26.40 9.38
N GLU A 17 -23.55 -27.54 9.87
CA GLU A 17 -24.24 -28.79 9.43
C GLU A 17 -25.73 -28.74 9.76
N ASP A 18 -26.10 -28.29 10.93
CA ASP A 18 -27.49 -28.13 11.34
C ASP A 18 -28.25 -27.15 10.47
N LEU A 19 -27.61 -25.99 10.12
CA LEU A 19 -28.18 -24.99 9.26
C LEU A 19 -28.35 -25.50 7.82
N ALA A 20 -27.35 -26.26 7.33
CA ALA A 20 -27.42 -26.84 5.99
C ALA A 20 -28.57 -27.81 5.84
N ALA A 21 -28.91 -28.51 6.88
CA ALA A 21 -30.04 -29.45 6.91
C ALA A 21 -31.42 -28.78 6.84
N THR A 22 -31.49 -27.51 7.25
CA THR A 22 -32.75 -26.71 7.26
C THR A 22 -32.81 -25.70 6.11
N TRP A 23 -31.82 -25.68 5.23
CA TRP A 23 -31.77 -24.77 4.08
C TRP A 23 -32.63 -25.29 2.95
N GLY A 24 -33.72 -24.62 2.64
CA GLY A 24 -34.63 -24.92 1.56
C GLY A 24 -34.80 -23.77 0.55
N GLU A 25 -35.68 -23.99 -0.44
CA GLU A 25 -36.00 -22.98 -1.48
C GLU A 25 -36.59 -21.69 -0.86
N ASP A 26 -37.28 -21.78 0.24
CA ASP A 26 -37.89 -20.68 0.97
C ASP A 26 -36.92 -20.00 1.96
N GLY A 27 -35.66 -20.37 1.96
CA GLY A 27 -34.63 -19.86 2.86
C GLY A 27 -34.30 -20.79 4.02
N VAL A 28 -33.82 -20.23 5.11
CA VAL A 28 -33.41 -20.97 6.31
C VAL A 28 -34.54 -20.94 7.33
N ALA A 29 -34.94 -22.12 7.76
CA ALA A 29 -35.92 -22.23 8.82
C ALA A 29 -35.24 -22.25 10.20
N GLY A 30 -35.69 -21.37 11.11
CA GLY A 30 -35.21 -21.30 12.47
C GLY A 30 -34.23 -20.12 12.74
N ASP A 31 -33.82 -20.04 13.99
CA ASP A 31 -32.86 -19.02 14.42
C ASP A 31 -31.42 -19.41 14.02
N TYR A 32 -30.72 -18.49 13.39
CA TYR A 32 -29.30 -18.66 13.07
C TYR A 32 -28.51 -17.41 13.40
N HIS A 33 -27.23 -17.56 13.55
CA HIS A 33 -26.32 -16.47 13.82
C HIS A 33 -25.07 -16.57 12.94
N PHE A 34 -24.42 -15.41 12.72
CA PHE A 34 -23.14 -15.34 12.05
C PHE A 34 -22.00 -15.25 13.06
N GLN A 35 -20.99 -16.04 12.87
CA GLN A 35 -19.70 -15.86 13.51
C GLN A 35 -18.75 -15.22 12.48
N LEU A 36 -18.34 -13.97 12.73
CA LEU A 36 -17.52 -13.20 11.80
C LEU A 36 -16.11 -13.03 12.34
N THR A 37 -15.14 -13.37 11.53
CA THR A 37 -13.72 -13.08 11.77
C THR A 37 -13.19 -12.29 10.59
N ALA A 38 -12.48 -11.20 10.88
CA ALA A 38 -11.84 -10.39 9.85
C ALA A 38 -10.35 -10.25 10.16
N SER A 39 -9.54 -10.27 9.13
CA SER A 39 -8.11 -10.02 9.23
C SER A 39 -7.65 -9.13 8.08
N HIS A 40 -6.63 -8.36 8.37
CA HIS A 40 -5.93 -7.54 7.39
C HIS A 40 -4.90 -8.40 6.67
N SER A 41 -4.85 -8.34 5.34
CA SER A 41 -3.99 -9.21 4.55
C SER A 41 -2.98 -8.48 3.67
N ASP A 42 -3.14 -7.17 3.46
CA ASP A 42 -2.18 -6.37 2.71
C ASP A 42 -1.05 -5.83 3.59
N SER A 43 0.06 -5.48 2.95
CA SER A 43 1.22 -4.90 3.59
C SER A 43 1.32 -3.41 3.29
N PRO A 44 1.78 -2.58 4.24
CA PRO A 44 2.02 -1.17 3.99
C PRO A 44 3.10 -0.97 2.93
N THR A 45 3.04 0.14 2.21
CA THR A 45 4.00 0.49 1.17
C THR A 45 4.16 2.00 1.02
N PHE A 46 5.19 2.43 0.29
CA PHE A 46 5.27 3.79 -0.21
C PHE A 46 4.64 3.85 -1.59
N LYS A 47 3.59 4.65 -1.73
CA LYS A 47 2.88 4.86 -2.98
C LYS A 47 3.47 6.05 -3.73
N VAL A 48 3.78 5.87 -5.01
CA VAL A 48 4.22 6.95 -5.89
C VAL A 48 3.04 7.85 -6.23
N LYS A 49 3.21 9.16 -6.08
CA LYS A 49 2.17 10.17 -6.34
C LYS A 49 1.99 10.45 -7.82
N ALA A 50 0.89 11.13 -8.17
CA ALA A 50 0.55 11.51 -9.55
C ALA A 50 1.62 12.39 -10.22
N VAL A 51 2.33 13.23 -9.44
CA VAL A 51 3.51 13.95 -9.89
C VAL A 51 4.72 13.24 -9.29
N PRO A 52 5.30 12.25 -10.02
CA PRO A 52 6.21 11.29 -9.42
C PRO A 52 7.64 11.81 -9.28
N GLU A 53 8.04 12.76 -10.11
CA GLU A 53 9.42 13.21 -10.21
C GLU A 53 9.66 14.48 -9.41
N LEU A 54 10.73 14.51 -8.66
CA LEU A 54 11.23 15.67 -7.96
C LEU A 54 12.71 15.83 -8.24
N ASP A 55 13.16 17.08 -8.38
CA ASP A 55 14.57 17.38 -8.56
C ASP A 55 15.38 16.86 -7.37
N GLY A 56 16.41 16.08 -7.66
CA GLY A 56 17.39 15.61 -6.71
C GLY A 56 18.63 16.51 -6.66
N ALA A 57 19.59 16.15 -5.84
CA ALA A 57 20.90 16.76 -5.83
C ALA A 57 21.80 16.10 -6.90
N GLY A 58 22.54 16.88 -7.66
CA GLY A 58 23.38 16.37 -8.74
C GLY A 58 22.54 15.70 -9.84
N GLU A 59 22.96 14.53 -10.28
CA GLU A 59 22.27 13.74 -11.32
C GLU A 59 21.23 12.77 -10.77
N THR A 60 20.79 12.95 -9.52
CA THR A 60 19.84 12.04 -8.88
C THR A 60 18.40 12.49 -9.10
N LEU A 61 17.54 11.52 -9.41
CA LEU A 61 16.10 11.69 -9.44
C LEU A 61 15.50 11.27 -8.09
N ARG A 62 14.54 12.05 -7.59
CA ARG A 62 13.77 11.68 -6.40
C ARG A 62 12.34 11.34 -6.77
N LEU A 63 11.84 10.26 -6.21
CA LEU A 63 10.43 9.90 -6.33
C LEU A 63 9.60 10.62 -5.26
N ASN A 64 8.53 11.24 -5.70
CA ASN A 64 7.53 11.81 -4.81
C ASN A 64 6.60 10.71 -4.33
N THR A 65 6.70 10.37 -3.06
CA THR A 65 5.96 9.25 -2.48
C THR A 65 5.16 9.68 -1.27
N GLU A 66 4.18 8.86 -0.92
CA GLU A 66 3.45 8.95 0.34
C GLU A 66 3.43 7.57 1.01
N ALA A 67 3.43 7.55 2.34
CA ALA A 67 3.21 6.33 3.08
C ALA A 67 1.75 5.89 2.92
N TYR A 68 1.55 4.65 2.56
CA TYR A 68 0.24 4.03 2.43
C TYR A 68 0.12 2.89 3.42
N GLY A 69 -0.77 3.05 4.41
CA GLY A 69 -0.91 2.16 5.55
C GLY A 69 0.02 2.50 6.72
N GLY A 70 -0.21 1.86 7.86
CA GLY A 70 0.65 1.96 9.04
C GLY A 70 1.87 1.06 8.87
N MET A 71 3.07 1.64 8.92
CA MET A 71 4.31 0.89 8.73
C MET A 71 5.36 1.21 9.77
N ILE A 72 6.32 0.31 9.91
CA ILE A 72 7.54 0.53 10.67
C ILE A 72 8.56 1.20 9.73
N ASP A 73 8.58 2.53 9.71
CA ASP A 73 9.30 3.33 8.70
C ASP A 73 10.77 2.98 8.59
N TYR A 74 11.47 2.80 9.71
CA TYR A 74 12.92 2.57 9.69
C TYR A 74 13.32 1.21 9.11
N THR A 75 12.40 0.27 8.95
CA THR A 75 12.68 -0.98 8.24
C THR A 75 12.81 -0.79 6.72
N TRP A 76 12.41 0.37 6.22
CA TRP A 76 12.48 0.76 4.81
C TRP A 76 13.74 1.54 4.46
N PHE A 77 14.47 2.05 5.47
CA PHE A 77 15.64 2.90 5.23
C PHE A 77 16.87 2.08 4.88
N ASP A 78 17.76 2.70 4.08
CA ASP A 78 19.09 2.20 3.71
C ASP A 78 19.10 0.80 3.09
N ARG A 79 18.03 0.44 2.43
CA ARG A 79 17.90 -0.84 1.73
C ARG A 79 17.43 -0.66 0.30
N PRO A 80 17.85 -1.54 -0.62
CA PRO A 80 17.40 -1.52 -2.00
C PRO A 80 15.89 -1.77 -2.09
N LEU A 81 15.20 -0.99 -2.92
CA LEU A 81 13.76 -1.05 -3.14
C LEU A 81 13.45 -1.21 -4.61
N ALA A 82 12.50 -2.08 -4.91
CA ALA A 82 11.91 -2.25 -6.23
C ALA A 82 10.62 -1.44 -6.35
N LEU A 83 10.19 -1.18 -7.58
CA LEU A 83 8.92 -0.56 -7.91
C LEU A 83 8.00 -1.59 -8.54
N ALA A 84 6.75 -1.61 -8.13
CA ALA A 84 5.71 -2.41 -8.74
C ALA A 84 4.40 -1.63 -8.77
N GLY A 85 3.57 -1.88 -9.76
CA GLY A 85 2.31 -1.17 -9.85
C GLY A 85 1.47 -1.57 -11.04
N ARG A 86 0.32 -0.94 -11.13
CA ARG A 86 -0.58 -1.05 -12.27
C ARG A 86 -0.44 0.20 -13.12
N VAL A 87 -0.27 0.02 -14.40
CA VAL A 87 -0.26 1.09 -15.39
C VAL A 87 -1.39 0.91 -16.39
N LEU A 88 -1.92 2.02 -16.85
CA LEU A 88 -2.89 2.04 -17.93
C LEU A 88 -2.16 2.40 -19.22
N VAL A 89 -2.20 1.52 -20.19
CA VAL A 89 -1.55 1.70 -21.48
C VAL A 89 -2.62 1.89 -22.55
N ARG A 90 -2.46 2.93 -23.37
CA ARG A 90 -3.33 3.13 -24.52
C ARG A 90 -2.77 2.37 -25.72
N GLU A 91 -3.55 1.43 -26.24
CA GLU A 91 -3.29 0.74 -27.51
C GLU A 91 -4.39 1.07 -28.53
N GLY A 92 -4.10 2.02 -29.42
CA GLY A 92 -5.09 2.56 -30.31
C GLY A 92 -6.24 3.25 -29.54
N ASP A 93 -7.47 2.75 -29.71
CA ASP A 93 -8.66 3.28 -29.02
C ASP A 93 -9.00 2.56 -27.71
N ARG A 94 -8.17 1.60 -27.30
CA ARG A 94 -8.40 0.83 -26.07
C ARG A 94 -7.42 1.25 -24.97
N ILE A 95 -7.90 1.17 -23.74
CA ILE A 95 -7.06 1.34 -22.55
C ILE A 95 -6.95 -0.03 -21.88
N GLU A 96 -5.73 -0.50 -21.75
CA GLU A 96 -5.43 -1.76 -21.09
C GLU A 96 -4.73 -1.53 -19.75
N SER A 97 -5.09 -2.33 -18.77
CA SER A 97 -4.41 -2.35 -17.48
C SER A 97 -3.31 -3.40 -17.49
N ARG A 98 -2.07 -2.99 -17.24
CA ARG A 98 -0.92 -3.87 -17.16
C ARG A 98 -0.26 -3.77 -15.79
N LEU A 99 0.23 -4.89 -15.28
CA LEU A 99 1.06 -4.92 -14.09
C LEU A 99 2.52 -4.79 -14.49
N LEU A 100 3.21 -3.92 -13.79
CA LEU A 100 4.66 -3.69 -13.93
C LEU A 100 5.34 -4.00 -12.61
N ALA A 101 6.51 -4.62 -12.69
CA ALA A 101 7.46 -4.72 -11.61
C ALA A 101 8.87 -4.54 -12.18
N THR A 102 9.72 -3.81 -11.47
CA THR A 102 11.12 -3.71 -11.87
C THR A 102 11.83 -5.03 -11.58
N GLU A 103 12.65 -5.51 -12.52
CA GLU A 103 13.41 -6.76 -12.38
C GLU A 103 14.51 -6.66 -11.32
N ARG A 104 14.90 -5.45 -10.98
CA ARG A 104 15.92 -5.15 -9.99
C ARG A 104 15.48 -3.98 -9.10
N GLU A 105 16.17 -3.80 -8.02
CA GLU A 105 16.02 -2.66 -7.15
C GLU A 105 16.53 -1.39 -7.85
N VAL A 106 15.74 -0.33 -7.80
CA VAL A 106 15.99 0.93 -8.51
C VAL A 106 15.91 2.16 -7.61
N ALA A 107 15.58 1.98 -6.35
CA ALA A 107 15.39 3.08 -5.40
C ALA A 107 15.95 2.73 -4.01
N ILE A 108 16.21 3.78 -3.25
CA ILE A 108 16.61 3.68 -1.85
C ILE A 108 16.02 4.86 -1.09
N ILE A 109 15.64 4.64 0.17
CA ILE A 109 15.27 5.71 1.11
C ILE A 109 16.43 5.87 2.07
N PRO A 110 17.31 6.89 1.89
CA PRO A 110 18.45 7.06 2.75
C PRO A 110 18.04 7.53 4.14
N SER A 111 18.64 6.97 5.17
CA SER A 111 18.62 7.56 6.51
C SER A 111 19.57 8.74 6.56
N TYR A 112 19.12 9.83 7.20
CA TYR A 112 19.98 11.00 7.42
C TYR A 112 20.63 10.91 8.81
N PRO A 113 21.97 10.91 8.91
CA PRO A 113 22.65 10.78 10.20
C PRO A 113 22.49 12.00 11.10
N TYR A 114 22.12 13.15 10.55
CA TYR A 114 21.97 14.38 11.31
C TYR A 114 20.70 15.14 10.92
N GLU A 115 19.77 15.21 11.87
CA GLU A 115 18.54 15.99 11.72
C GLU A 115 18.16 16.65 13.05
N PRO A 116 17.94 17.97 13.08
CA PRO A 116 17.62 18.70 14.33
C PRO A 116 16.35 18.21 15.05
N TRP A 117 15.46 17.54 14.35
CA TRP A 117 14.24 16.98 14.93
C TRP A 117 14.46 15.68 15.71
N ARG A 118 15.57 14.97 15.48
CA ARG A 118 15.95 13.81 16.32
C ARG A 118 16.18 14.21 17.77
N GLN A 119 16.51 15.45 18.03
CA GLN A 119 16.67 15.99 19.39
C GLN A 119 15.32 16.18 20.11
N ARG A 120 14.18 16.12 19.41
CA ARG A 120 12.83 16.30 19.96
C ARG A 120 12.07 14.98 20.17
N GLY A 121 12.74 13.85 20.11
CA GLY A 121 12.13 12.52 20.23
C GLY A 121 11.96 11.81 18.88
N LEU A 122 11.81 10.51 18.95
CA LEU A 122 11.63 9.66 17.78
C LEU A 122 10.33 10.02 17.06
N CYS A 123 10.43 10.79 15.99
CA CYS A 123 9.31 10.97 15.08
C CYS A 123 9.41 9.95 13.96
N SER A 124 8.59 8.92 14.03
CA SER A 124 8.49 7.86 13.03
C SER A 124 7.52 8.19 11.89
N GLN A 125 6.87 9.36 11.94
CA GLN A 125 5.89 9.70 10.92
C GLN A 125 6.52 10.38 9.70
N PRO A 126 6.08 10.04 8.46
CA PRO A 126 6.55 10.70 7.23
C PRO A 126 6.34 12.22 7.22
N SER A 127 5.29 12.70 7.91
CA SER A 127 5.01 14.13 8.10
C SER A 127 6.07 14.88 8.91
N CYS A 128 6.89 14.17 9.68
CA CYS A 128 7.96 14.75 10.47
C CYS A 128 9.29 14.88 9.71
N ARG A 129 9.33 14.49 8.45
CA ARG A 129 10.53 14.64 7.62
C ARG A 129 10.71 16.12 7.30
N PRO A 130 11.91 16.66 7.48
CA PRO A 130 12.18 18.04 7.12
C PRO A 130 11.98 18.20 5.62
N VAL A 131 11.26 19.25 5.26
CA VAL A 131 11.18 19.68 3.86
C VAL A 131 12.61 20.01 3.41
N PRO A 132 13.10 19.41 2.32
CA PRO A 132 14.42 19.74 1.79
C PRO A 132 14.62 21.24 1.61
N ALA A 133 15.81 21.74 1.86
CA ALA A 133 16.11 23.17 1.91
C ALA A 133 15.63 23.96 0.67
N HIS A 134 15.61 23.33 -0.49
CA HIS A 134 15.14 23.94 -1.73
C HIS A 134 13.62 24.13 -1.80
N GLN A 135 12.82 23.37 -1.03
CA GLN A 135 11.37 23.58 -0.93
C GLN A 135 11.00 24.71 0.05
N ARG A 136 11.93 25.17 0.89
CA ARG A 136 11.70 26.27 1.84
C ARG A 136 11.73 27.65 1.18
N ARG A 137 12.17 27.76 -0.06
CA ARG A 137 12.32 29.06 -0.77
C ARG A 137 11.11 29.47 -1.60
N ARG A 138 10.01 28.70 -1.59
CA ARG A 138 8.79 28.98 -2.35
C ARG A 138 7.53 29.13 -1.49
N ALA A 139 7.67 29.44 -0.22
CA ALA A 139 6.55 29.84 0.64
C ALA A 139 6.58 31.34 0.89
#